data_dae22eb17d887d5cbe65b03db404fb9f
#
_entry.id   dae22eb17d887d5cbe65b03db404fb9f
#
_cell.length_a   1.000
_cell.length_b   1.000
_cell.length_c   1.000
_cell.angle_alpha   90.00
_cell.angle_beta   90.00
_cell.angle_gamma   90.00
#
_symmetry.space_group_name_H-M   'P 1'
#
loop_
_entity.id
_entity.type
_entity.pdbx_description
1 polymer ?
#
loop_
_entity_poly.entity_id
_entity_poly.type
_entity_poly.pdbx_seq_one_letter_code
_entity_poly.pdbx_strand_id
1 'polypeptide(L)'
;MIQSTTDFQKLPNRLQSRYASAIVSDNQPAVKHYFIDEAGDGTLFDKQGRVLIGTEGCSKLFMIGLADIDNTAAIKADFDALRAQVLNDPFLKKLRQFRPERKETSVYFHATVDPVEVRWEVYKILLRHEFRFTAVIKSKRAVLDYVKSRNQQDKNYWYHEDELYDFILRRLLKERLHQHDAYRVTFAIRGNKKRSAEFRTAIEHSRAAFLREKQISSLGAVEVVPAYSRDEAGLQVVDYCLWALQRVCENPDEAGCERYLNPLWEAGKISLVVDCDDTTKASYGEYYTKKKPLLAAAFKNRG
;
A
#
# COMPACT_ATOMS: atom_id res chain seq x y z
N MET A 1 -3.23 -25.70 -39.42
CA MET A 1 -4.32 -24.89 -38.85
C MET A 1 -5.62 -25.63 -39.02
N ILE A 2 -6.29 -26.01 -37.92
CA ILE A 2 -7.60 -26.68 -38.02
C ILE A 2 -8.63 -25.57 -38.21
N GLN A 3 -9.29 -25.55 -39.38
CA GLN A 3 -10.17 -24.46 -39.80
C GLN A 3 -11.66 -24.65 -39.49
N SER A 4 -12.08 -25.78 -38.94
CA SER A 4 -13.48 -26.01 -38.57
C SER A 4 -13.65 -27.06 -37.46
N THR A 5 -14.80 -26.98 -36.72
CA THR A 5 -15.24 -27.97 -35.73
C THR A 5 -15.34 -29.40 -36.26
N THR A 6 -15.56 -29.55 -37.57
CA THR A 6 -15.65 -30.84 -38.27
C THR A 6 -14.30 -31.57 -38.42
N ASP A 7 -13.20 -30.81 -38.44
CA ASP A 7 -11.85 -31.39 -38.56
C ASP A 7 -11.36 -31.89 -37.18
N PHE A 8 -11.83 -31.31 -36.08
CA PHE A 8 -11.51 -31.74 -34.72
C PHE A 8 -12.05 -33.15 -34.40
N GLN A 9 -13.25 -33.46 -34.87
CA GLN A 9 -13.88 -34.77 -34.63
C GLN A 9 -13.23 -35.94 -35.41
N LYS A 10 -12.38 -35.66 -36.36
CA LYS A 10 -11.64 -36.68 -37.15
C LYS A 10 -10.28 -37.04 -36.57
N LEU A 11 -9.85 -36.40 -35.52
CA LEU A 11 -8.56 -36.68 -34.87
C LEU A 11 -8.65 -37.92 -33.95
N PRO A 12 -7.59 -38.73 -33.82
CA PRO A 12 -7.52 -39.82 -32.85
C PRO A 12 -7.74 -39.32 -31.42
N ASN A 13 -8.48 -40.04 -30.59
CA ASN A 13 -8.83 -39.66 -29.23
C ASN A 13 -7.67 -39.13 -28.36
N ARG A 14 -6.45 -39.65 -28.56
CA ARG A 14 -5.23 -39.15 -27.88
C ARG A 14 -4.83 -37.73 -28.29
N LEU A 15 -5.15 -37.29 -29.51
CA LEU A 15 -4.87 -35.94 -30.00
C LEU A 15 -6.02 -35.02 -29.64
N GLN A 16 -7.28 -35.50 -29.65
CA GLN A 16 -8.43 -34.73 -29.20
C GLN A 16 -8.28 -34.32 -27.73
N SER A 17 -7.81 -35.22 -26.85
CA SER A 17 -7.57 -34.88 -25.43
C SER A 17 -6.44 -33.88 -25.24
N ARG A 18 -5.38 -33.91 -26.06
CA ARG A 18 -4.30 -32.92 -26.03
C ARG A 18 -4.72 -31.56 -26.60
N TYR A 19 -5.58 -31.54 -27.62
CA TYR A 19 -6.14 -30.30 -28.14
C TYR A 19 -7.24 -29.74 -27.24
N ALA A 20 -8.08 -30.59 -26.61
CA ALA A 20 -9.05 -30.14 -25.63
C ALA A 20 -8.40 -29.53 -24.38
N SER A 21 -7.29 -30.10 -23.90
CA SER A 21 -6.52 -29.51 -22.79
C SER A 21 -5.75 -28.21 -23.20
N ALA A 22 -5.51 -28.03 -24.50
CA ALA A 22 -4.88 -26.78 -25.01
C ALA A 22 -5.89 -25.67 -25.33
N ILE A 23 -7.18 -26.00 -25.50
CA ILE A 23 -8.24 -25.03 -25.79
C ILE A 23 -8.92 -24.52 -24.50
N VAL A 24 -8.79 -25.22 -23.39
CA VAL A 24 -9.27 -24.81 -22.05
C VAL A 24 -8.15 -24.23 -21.19
N SER A 25 -7.13 -23.63 -21.78
CA SER A 25 -6.39 -22.59 -21.08
C SER A 25 -7.22 -21.32 -21.21
N ASP A 26 -7.94 -21.01 -20.17
CA ASP A 26 -8.59 -19.73 -19.93
C ASP A 26 -7.50 -18.65 -20.04
N ASN A 27 -7.33 -18.12 -21.26
CA ASN A 27 -6.27 -17.17 -21.60
C ASN A 27 -6.73 -15.76 -21.19
N GLN A 28 -7.31 -15.66 -19.98
CA GLN A 28 -7.47 -14.37 -19.35
C GLN A 28 -6.07 -13.89 -18.95
N PRO A 29 -5.66 -12.70 -19.36
CA PRO A 29 -4.38 -12.14 -18.95
C PRO A 29 -4.29 -12.16 -17.43
N ALA A 30 -3.18 -12.67 -16.90
CA ALA A 30 -2.97 -12.72 -15.46
C ALA A 30 -3.09 -11.29 -14.89
N VAL A 31 -4.13 -11.06 -14.10
CA VAL A 31 -4.40 -9.76 -13.48
C VAL A 31 -3.47 -9.59 -12.30
N LYS A 32 -2.67 -8.53 -12.30
CA LYS A 32 -1.79 -8.17 -11.17
C LYS A 32 -2.57 -7.40 -10.12
N HIS A 33 -2.52 -7.85 -8.86
CA HIS A 33 -3.27 -7.26 -7.76
C HIS A 33 -2.39 -6.36 -6.90
N TYR A 34 -2.75 -5.08 -6.82
CA TYR A 34 -2.13 -4.09 -5.95
C TYR A 34 -3.13 -3.60 -4.91
N PHE A 35 -2.67 -3.53 -3.66
CA PHE A 35 -3.42 -2.97 -2.54
C PHE A 35 -2.70 -1.73 -2.04
N ILE A 36 -3.43 -0.62 -1.86
CA ILE A 36 -2.87 0.68 -1.50
C ILE A 36 -3.61 1.25 -0.29
N ASP A 37 -2.84 1.70 0.69
CA ASP A 37 -3.33 2.45 1.86
C ASP A 37 -2.34 3.53 2.23
N GLU A 38 -2.72 4.42 3.16
CA GLU A 38 -1.93 5.54 3.62
C GLU A 38 -1.72 5.50 5.15
N ALA A 39 -0.60 6.07 5.63
CA ALA A 39 -0.35 6.33 7.03
C ALA A 39 -0.06 7.82 7.25
N GLY A 40 -0.64 8.37 8.33
CA GLY A 40 -0.72 9.81 8.53
C GLY A 40 -1.86 10.42 7.70
N ASP A 41 -1.82 11.73 7.56
CA ASP A 41 -2.74 12.53 6.76
C ASP A 41 -2.00 13.68 6.07
N GLY A 42 -2.61 14.27 5.03
CA GLY A 42 -2.06 15.41 4.29
C GLY A 42 -2.29 16.75 4.98
N THR A 43 -2.95 16.81 6.14
CA THR A 43 -3.34 18.04 6.80
C THR A 43 -2.13 18.77 7.37
N LEU A 44 -1.91 20.00 6.95
CA LEU A 44 -0.85 20.89 7.45
C LEU A 44 -1.40 21.95 8.39
N PHE A 45 -2.65 22.36 8.19
CA PHE A 45 -3.28 23.51 8.85
C PHE A 45 -4.64 23.12 9.44
N ASP A 46 -5.02 23.77 10.52
CA ASP A 46 -6.39 23.71 11.02
C ASP A 46 -7.34 24.62 10.20
N LYS A 47 -8.61 24.64 10.57
CA LYS A 47 -9.63 25.46 9.91
C LYS A 47 -9.38 26.97 10.04
N GLN A 48 -8.52 27.40 10.94
CA GLN A 48 -8.11 28.79 11.16
C GLN A 48 -6.77 29.12 10.47
N GLY A 49 -6.17 28.17 9.72
CA GLY A 49 -4.89 28.35 9.03
C GLY A 49 -3.66 28.22 9.93
N ARG A 50 -3.81 27.73 11.16
CA ARG A 50 -2.69 27.50 12.09
C ARG A 50 -2.00 26.18 11.74
N VAL A 51 -0.67 26.17 11.81
CA VAL A 51 0.14 24.96 11.54
C VAL A 51 -0.12 23.91 12.61
N LEU A 52 -0.47 22.70 12.18
CA LEU A 52 -0.71 21.53 13.05
C LEU A 52 0.53 20.66 13.26
N ILE A 53 1.52 20.76 12.37
CA ILE A 53 2.72 19.90 12.42
C ILE A 53 3.47 20.13 13.73
N GLY A 54 3.72 19.03 14.46
CA GLY A 54 4.36 19.07 15.78
C GLY A 54 3.40 19.22 16.95
N THR A 55 2.08 19.33 16.70
CA THR A 55 1.07 19.25 17.76
C THR A 55 0.72 17.78 18.07
N GLU A 56 0.23 17.53 19.27
CA GLU A 56 -0.21 16.19 19.67
C GLU A 56 -1.29 15.65 18.70
N GLY A 57 -1.17 14.38 18.32
CA GLY A 57 -2.08 13.73 17.39
C GLY A 57 -1.85 14.03 15.90
N CYS A 58 -0.93 14.95 15.56
CA CYS A 58 -0.56 15.21 14.18
C CYS A 58 0.68 14.42 13.77
N SER A 59 0.56 13.58 12.74
CA SER A 59 1.70 12.86 12.18
C SER A 59 2.74 13.84 11.61
N LYS A 60 4.03 13.53 11.76
CA LYS A 60 5.13 14.30 11.16
C LYS A 60 5.32 13.97 9.68
N LEU A 61 4.91 12.76 9.29
CA LEU A 61 5.10 12.20 7.96
C LEU A 61 3.75 11.85 7.34
N PHE A 62 3.72 11.86 6.01
CA PHE A 62 2.66 11.27 5.23
C PHE A 62 3.25 10.18 4.35
N MET A 63 2.63 9.02 4.33
CA MET A 63 3.11 7.83 3.62
C MET A 63 1.99 7.21 2.83
N ILE A 64 2.32 6.68 1.64
CA ILE A 64 1.43 5.78 0.91
C ILE A 64 2.19 4.49 0.65
N GLY A 65 1.57 3.36 0.97
CA GLY A 65 2.11 2.02 0.76
C GLY A 65 1.32 1.25 -0.30
N LEU A 66 2.02 0.37 -0.99
CA LEU A 66 1.48 -0.57 -1.96
C LEU A 66 1.97 -1.97 -1.63
N ALA A 67 1.06 -2.92 -1.50
CA ALA A 67 1.37 -4.35 -1.47
C ALA A 67 0.98 -5.01 -2.79
N ASP A 68 1.92 -5.73 -3.37
CA ASP A 68 1.77 -6.62 -4.51
C ASP A 68 1.54 -8.03 -3.96
N ILE A 69 0.33 -8.58 -4.13
CA ILE A 69 -0.10 -9.85 -3.52
C ILE A 69 -0.86 -10.68 -4.54
N ASP A 70 -0.36 -11.87 -4.83
CA ASP A 70 -1.02 -12.76 -5.79
C ASP A 70 -2.10 -13.65 -5.13
N ASN A 71 -1.91 -14.03 -3.85
CA ASN A 71 -2.84 -14.93 -3.14
C ASN A 71 -3.38 -14.31 -1.84
N THR A 72 -4.33 -13.39 -1.97
CA THR A 72 -5.00 -12.77 -0.82
C THR A 72 -5.94 -13.73 -0.08
N ALA A 73 -6.46 -14.75 -0.76
CA ALA A 73 -7.37 -15.72 -0.13
C ALA A 73 -6.68 -16.54 0.97
N ALA A 74 -5.40 -16.94 0.76
CA ALA A 74 -4.63 -17.65 1.77
C ALA A 74 -4.35 -16.74 3.00
N ILE A 75 -4.00 -15.48 2.78
CA ILE A 75 -3.80 -14.51 3.87
C ILE A 75 -5.10 -14.31 4.64
N LYS A 76 -6.22 -14.17 3.92
CA LYS A 76 -7.54 -14.01 4.55
C LYS A 76 -7.89 -15.20 5.42
N ALA A 77 -7.65 -16.44 4.96
CA ALA A 77 -7.92 -17.65 5.72
C ALA A 77 -7.11 -17.69 7.03
N ASP A 78 -5.81 -17.34 6.98
CA ASP A 78 -4.97 -17.29 8.18
C ASP A 78 -5.40 -16.17 9.14
N PHE A 79 -5.81 -15.01 8.61
CA PHE A 79 -6.35 -13.91 9.43
C PHE A 79 -7.68 -14.32 10.09
N ASP A 80 -8.58 -14.99 9.38
CA ASP A 80 -9.84 -15.46 9.92
C ASP A 80 -9.60 -16.51 11.02
N ALA A 81 -8.65 -17.44 10.81
CA ALA A 81 -8.27 -18.43 11.80
C ALA A 81 -7.67 -17.79 13.07
N LEU A 82 -6.74 -16.85 12.91
CA LEU A 82 -6.17 -16.13 14.05
C LEU A 82 -7.26 -15.34 14.78
N ARG A 83 -8.17 -14.68 14.07
CA ARG A 83 -9.27 -13.92 14.69
C ARG A 83 -10.17 -14.83 15.52
N ALA A 84 -10.49 -16.02 15.01
CA ALA A 84 -11.25 -17.01 15.77
C ALA A 84 -10.51 -17.44 17.05
N GLN A 85 -9.20 -17.60 17.01
CA GLN A 85 -8.38 -17.91 18.17
C GLN A 85 -8.40 -16.81 19.22
N VAL A 86 -8.11 -15.55 18.83
CA VAL A 86 -8.02 -14.43 19.77
C VAL A 86 -9.37 -14.06 20.38
N LEU A 87 -10.48 -14.23 19.64
CA LEU A 87 -11.83 -13.99 20.17
C LEU A 87 -12.25 -15.03 21.22
N ASN A 88 -11.68 -16.23 21.17
CA ASN A 88 -11.91 -17.28 22.14
C ASN A 88 -10.89 -17.29 23.31
N ASP A 89 -9.81 -16.50 23.20
CA ASP A 89 -8.78 -16.43 24.23
C ASP A 89 -9.35 -15.83 25.53
N PRO A 90 -9.19 -16.49 26.69
CA PRO A 90 -9.78 -16.06 27.95
C PRO A 90 -9.22 -14.72 28.46
N PHE A 91 -8.00 -14.36 28.07
CA PHE A 91 -7.36 -13.09 28.46
C PHE A 91 -7.70 -11.97 27.49
N LEU A 92 -7.63 -12.22 26.17
CA LEU A 92 -7.81 -11.22 25.14
C LEU A 92 -9.27 -10.81 24.94
N LYS A 93 -10.22 -11.76 25.00
CA LYS A 93 -11.66 -11.51 24.76
C LYS A 93 -12.28 -10.43 25.66
N LYS A 94 -11.66 -10.12 26.80
CA LYS A 94 -12.13 -9.09 27.73
C LYS A 94 -11.66 -7.69 27.34
N LEU A 95 -10.68 -7.56 26.46
CA LEU A 95 -10.16 -6.28 26.02
C LEU A 95 -11.21 -5.52 25.21
N ARG A 96 -11.16 -4.20 25.29
CA ARG A 96 -12.13 -3.31 24.64
C ARG A 96 -12.23 -3.54 23.12
N GLN A 97 -11.10 -3.78 22.44
CA GLN A 97 -11.00 -3.95 20.99
C GLN A 97 -11.73 -5.20 20.48
N PHE A 98 -11.96 -6.19 21.36
CA PHE A 98 -12.66 -7.44 21.01
C PHE A 98 -14.17 -7.38 21.20
N ARG A 99 -14.71 -6.28 21.71
CA ARG A 99 -16.14 -6.10 21.86
C ARG A 99 -16.80 -5.89 20.49
N PRO A 100 -17.83 -6.68 20.12
CA PRO A 100 -18.45 -6.62 18.79
C PRO A 100 -18.96 -5.22 18.41
N GLU A 101 -19.46 -4.46 19.37
CA GLU A 101 -19.98 -3.10 19.18
C GLU A 101 -18.89 -2.10 18.74
N ARG A 102 -17.62 -2.40 19.01
CA ARG A 102 -16.50 -1.52 18.63
C ARG A 102 -16.13 -1.65 17.15
N LYS A 103 -16.41 -2.80 16.53
CA LYS A 103 -16.04 -3.09 15.14
C LYS A 103 -14.55 -2.90 14.83
N GLU A 104 -13.72 -3.16 15.82
CA GLU A 104 -12.25 -3.08 15.79
C GLU A 104 -11.66 -4.49 15.52
N THR A 105 -10.71 -4.97 16.30
CA THR A 105 -10.04 -6.29 16.18
C THR A 105 -11.04 -7.46 16.11
N SER A 106 -12.25 -7.29 16.65
CA SER A 106 -13.33 -8.28 16.52
C SER A 106 -13.80 -8.51 15.08
N VAL A 107 -13.56 -7.57 14.17
CA VAL A 107 -14.02 -7.63 12.79
C VAL A 107 -12.85 -7.81 11.81
N TYR A 108 -11.78 -7.04 11.98
CA TYR A 108 -10.59 -7.08 11.12
C TYR A 108 -9.35 -6.64 11.91
N PHE A 109 -8.17 -6.99 11.41
CA PHE A 109 -6.92 -6.54 12.01
C PHE A 109 -6.56 -5.13 11.55
N HIS A 110 -6.16 -4.29 12.52
CA HIS A 110 -5.71 -2.92 12.30
C HIS A 110 -4.57 -2.62 13.27
N ALA A 111 -3.37 -2.42 12.74
CA ALA A 111 -2.13 -2.40 13.52
C ALA A 111 -2.12 -1.35 14.64
N THR A 112 -2.76 -0.18 14.45
CA THR A 112 -2.84 0.86 15.47
C THR A 112 -3.73 0.47 16.65
N VAL A 113 -4.80 -0.29 16.39
CA VAL A 113 -5.82 -0.65 17.39
C VAL A 113 -5.52 -1.95 18.06
N ASP A 114 -4.92 -2.90 17.35
CA ASP A 114 -4.68 -4.24 17.83
C ASP A 114 -3.70 -4.26 19.02
N PRO A 115 -3.94 -5.11 20.04
CA PRO A 115 -2.99 -5.32 21.13
C PRO A 115 -1.64 -5.85 20.61
N VAL A 116 -0.59 -5.65 21.40
CA VAL A 116 0.78 -6.09 21.06
C VAL A 116 0.83 -7.60 20.75
N GLU A 117 0.11 -8.41 21.52
CA GLU A 117 0.04 -9.86 21.39
C GLU A 117 -0.54 -10.25 20.02
N VAL A 118 -1.63 -9.58 19.63
CA VAL A 118 -2.28 -9.81 18.33
C VAL A 118 -1.38 -9.32 17.18
N ARG A 119 -0.80 -8.13 17.30
CA ARG A 119 0.14 -7.63 16.28
C ARG A 119 1.27 -8.63 16.03
N TRP A 120 1.82 -9.19 17.09
CA TRP A 120 2.90 -10.17 16.98
C TRP A 120 2.47 -11.40 16.15
N GLU A 121 1.29 -11.94 16.40
CA GLU A 121 0.77 -13.08 15.63
C GLU A 121 0.47 -12.70 14.18
N VAL A 122 -0.07 -11.51 13.92
CA VAL A 122 -0.29 -11.04 12.56
C VAL A 122 1.04 -10.92 11.79
N TYR A 123 2.10 -10.36 12.38
CA TYR A 123 3.40 -10.30 11.71
C TYR A 123 3.98 -11.69 11.42
N LYS A 124 3.76 -12.68 12.28
CA LYS A 124 4.14 -14.07 11.98
C LYS A 124 3.39 -14.63 10.77
N ILE A 125 2.11 -14.29 10.61
CA ILE A 125 1.35 -14.63 9.41
C ILE A 125 1.97 -13.94 8.19
N LEU A 126 2.20 -12.64 8.24
CA LEU A 126 2.78 -11.89 7.12
C LEU A 126 4.12 -12.48 6.66
N LEU A 127 4.97 -12.94 7.58
CA LEU A 127 6.26 -13.55 7.22
C LEU A 127 6.12 -14.86 6.45
N ARG A 128 5.01 -15.60 6.63
CA ARG A 128 4.75 -16.88 5.93
C ARG A 128 4.22 -16.71 4.51
N HIS A 129 3.57 -15.59 4.20
CA HIS A 129 2.96 -15.35 2.90
C HIS A 129 3.87 -14.58 1.95
N GLU A 130 3.70 -14.83 0.64
CA GLU A 130 4.44 -14.10 -0.39
C GLU A 130 3.72 -12.82 -0.77
N PHE A 131 4.41 -11.72 -0.59
CA PHE A 131 4.02 -10.38 -1.07
C PHE A 131 5.24 -9.47 -1.18
N ARG A 132 5.08 -8.35 -1.89
CA ARG A 132 6.09 -7.30 -1.99
C ARG A 132 5.49 -5.97 -1.60
N PHE A 133 6.01 -5.38 -0.54
CA PHE A 133 5.59 -4.06 -0.09
C PHE A 133 6.54 -2.97 -0.59
N THR A 134 5.95 -1.85 -1.00
CA THR A 134 6.67 -0.62 -1.36
C THR A 134 5.97 0.56 -0.72
N ALA A 135 6.73 1.56 -0.27
CA ALA A 135 6.17 2.79 0.26
C ALA A 135 6.90 4.03 -0.25
N VAL A 136 6.20 5.15 -0.24
CA VAL A 136 6.75 6.48 -0.45
C VAL A 136 6.46 7.31 0.79
N ILE A 137 7.49 7.98 1.31
CA ILE A 137 7.45 8.81 2.51
C ILE A 137 7.69 10.27 2.11
N LYS A 138 6.95 11.18 2.75
CA LYS A 138 7.15 12.63 2.64
C LYS A 138 7.00 13.30 4.00
N SER A 139 7.97 14.14 4.38
CA SER A 139 7.86 14.97 5.58
C SER A 139 6.84 16.09 5.38
N LYS A 140 5.92 16.22 6.32
CA LYS A 140 4.94 17.31 6.32
C LYS A 140 5.63 18.67 6.55
N ARG A 141 6.76 18.69 7.25
CA ARG A 141 7.58 19.90 7.40
C ARG A 141 8.12 20.37 6.06
N ALA A 142 8.69 19.48 5.25
CA ALA A 142 9.19 19.83 3.92
C ALA A 142 8.04 20.30 2.98
N VAL A 143 6.85 19.73 3.11
CA VAL A 143 5.66 20.21 2.39
C VAL A 143 5.25 21.59 2.86
N LEU A 144 5.25 21.86 4.16
CA LEU A 144 4.95 23.19 4.73
C LEU A 144 5.92 24.27 4.20
N ASP A 145 7.21 23.94 4.14
CA ASP A 145 8.23 24.88 3.63
C ASP A 145 8.02 25.16 2.13
N TYR A 146 7.66 24.14 1.36
CA TYR A 146 7.25 24.30 -0.03
C TYR A 146 6.01 25.20 -0.17
N VAL A 147 4.96 24.98 0.63
CA VAL A 147 3.73 25.78 0.64
C VAL A 147 4.03 27.24 0.98
N LYS A 148 4.87 27.49 1.99
CA LYS A 148 5.31 28.86 2.35
C LYS A 148 6.03 29.54 1.20
N SER A 149 6.95 28.84 0.54
CA SER A 149 7.67 29.36 -0.62
C SER A 149 6.74 29.68 -1.79
N ARG A 150 5.77 28.80 -2.07
CA ARG A 150 4.75 29.03 -3.10
C ARG A 150 3.90 30.25 -2.79
N ASN A 151 3.46 30.42 -1.54
CA ASN A 151 2.65 31.57 -1.12
C ASN A 151 3.40 32.90 -1.21
N GLN A 152 4.72 32.91 -1.11
CA GLN A 152 5.54 34.08 -1.35
C GLN A 152 5.56 34.50 -2.83
N GLN A 153 5.50 33.53 -3.74
CA GLN A 153 5.52 33.76 -5.20
C GLN A 153 4.12 34.00 -5.76
N ASP A 154 3.11 33.34 -5.24
CA ASP A 154 1.72 33.41 -5.65
C ASP A 154 0.80 33.50 -4.43
N LYS A 155 0.31 34.69 -4.16
CA LYS A 155 -0.59 34.99 -3.02
C LYS A 155 -1.96 34.32 -3.14
N ASN A 156 -2.34 33.84 -4.32
CA ASN A 156 -3.60 33.13 -4.55
C ASN A 156 -3.46 31.62 -4.44
N TYR A 157 -2.26 31.12 -4.20
CA TYR A 157 -2.06 29.69 -4.01
C TYR A 157 -2.63 29.21 -2.67
N TRP A 158 -3.46 28.18 -2.73
CA TRP A 158 -4.00 27.49 -1.57
C TRP A 158 -3.57 26.03 -1.61
N TYR A 159 -3.00 25.54 -0.51
CA TYR A 159 -2.62 24.15 -0.37
C TYR A 159 -3.87 23.27 -0.24
N HIS A 160 -3.96 22.21 -1.03
CA HIS A 160 -4.91 21.13 -0.89
C HIS A 160 -4.18 19.83 -0.56
N GLU A 161 -4.72 19.07 0.39
CA GLU A 161 -4.16 17.76 0.78
C GLU A 161 -4.03 16.80 -0.42
N ASP A 162 -4.93 16.92 -1.40
CA ASP A 162 -4.94 16.11 -2.61
C ASP A 162 -3.68 16.34 -3.49
N GLU A 163 -3.04 17.52 -3.43
CA GLU A 163 -1.77 17.76 -4.14
C GLU A 163 -0.65 16.86 -3.61
N LEU A 164 -0.56 16.74 -2.28
CA LEU A 164 0.44 15.88 -1.65
C LEU A 164 0.13 14.40 -1.91
N TYR A 165 -1.14 14.03 -1.79
CA TYR A 165 -1.60 12.67 -2.08
C TYR A 165 -1.25 12.28 -3.52
N ASP A 166 -1.60 13.12 -4.48
CA ASP A 166 -1.36 12.92 -5.90
C ASP A 166 0.14 12.82 -6.23
N PHE A 167 0.96 13.68 -5.63
CA PHE A 167 2.41 13.65 -5.76
C PHE A 167 2.98 12.30 -5.29
N ILE A 168 2.61 11.84 -4.09
CA ILE A 168 3.12 10.58 -3.52
C ILE A 168 2.61 9.38 -4.30
N LEU A 169 1.33 9.38 -4.68
CA LEU A 169 0.74 8.27 -5.44
C LEU A 169 1.38 8.14 -6.83
N ARG A 170 1.61 9.24 -7.54
CA ARG A 170 2.35 9.22 -8.82
C ARG A 170 3.77 8.69 -8.64
N ARG A 171 4.42 9.05 -7.55
CA ARG A 171 5.77 8.56 -7.23
C ARG A 171 5.75 7.06 -6.94
N LEU A 172 4.77 6.57 -6.20
CA LEU A 172 4.58 5.17 -5.86
C LEU A 172 4.31 4.29 -7.09
N LEU A 173 3.46 4.79 -8.01
CA LEU A 173 3.03 4.05 -9.19
C LEU A 173 3.97 4.19 -10.39
N LYS A 174 4.95 5.11 -10.33
CA LYS A 174 5.94 5.26 -11.39
C LYS A 174 6.64 3.91 -11.66
N GLU A 175 6.66 3.51 -12.92
CA GLU A 175 7.28 2.27 -13.39
C GLU A 175 6.64 0.95 -12.86
N ARG A 176 5.37 0.98 -12.43
CA ARG A 176 4.69 -0.22 -11.90
C ARG A 176 3.54 -0.72 -12.78
N LEU A 177 2.90 0.16 -13.53
CA LEU A 177 1.70 -0.16 -14.31
C LEU A 177 1.99 -0.46 -15.79
N HIS A 178 3.18 -1.01 -16.10
CA HIS A 178 3.63 -1.27 -17.49
C HIS A 178 4.18 -2.67 -17.71
N GLN A 179 4.27 -3.50 -16.67
CA GLN A 179 4.90 -4.83 -16.75
C GLN A 179 3.91 -5.96 -17.02
N HIS A 180 2.60 -5.71 -16.88
CA HIS A 180 1.54 -6.69 -17.04
C HIS A 180 0.42 -6.14 -17.92
N ASP A 181 -0.37 -7.05 -18.52
CA ASP A 181 -1.47 -6.69 -19.42
C ASP A 181 -2.70 -6.17 -18.67
N ALA A 182 -2.87 -6.54 -17.41
CA ALA A 182 -4.00 -6.10 -16.58
C ALA A 182 -3.59 -5.92 -15.11
N TYR A 183 -4.19 -4.92 -14.47
CA TYR A 183 -4.00 -4.60 -13.05
C TYR A 183 -5.35 -4.37 -12.38
N ARG A 184 -5.48 -4.89 -11.17
CA ARG A 184 -6.53 -4.50 -10.23
C ARG A 184 -5.89 -3.77 -9.06
N VAL A 185 -6.19 -2.48 -8.93
CA VAL A 185 -5.66 -1.61 -7.88
C VAL A 185 -6.77 -1.36 -6.86
N THR A 186 -6.70 -2.03 -5.73
CA THR A 186 -7.63 -1.86 -4.60
C THR A 186 -7.04 -0.84 -3.63
N PHE A 187 -7.81 0.19 -3.29
CA PHE A 187 -7.37 1.22 -2.35
C PHE A 187 -8.33 1.37 -1.17
N ALA A 188 -7.77 1.71 0.00
CA ALA A 188 -8.53 1.84 1.23
C ALA A 188 -9.47 3.06 1.22
N ILE A 189 -10.74 2.84 1.61
CA ILE A 189 -11.71 3.91 1.85
C ILE A 189 -11.53 4.39 3.29
N ARG A 190 -11.24 5.69 3.47
CA ARG A 190 -11.20 6.34 4.77
C ARG A 190 -12.43 7.21 4.99
N GLY A 191 -13.15 6.94 6.06
CA GLY A 191 -14.35 7.68 6.41
C GLY A 191 -15.42 7.65 5.32
N ASN A 192 -16.10 8.78 5.09
CA ASN A 192 -17.15 8.91 4.08
C ASN A 192 -16.66 9.47 2.73
N LYS A 193 -15.38 9.80 2.61
CA LYS A 193 -14.81 10.36 1.37
C LYS A 193 -14.44 9.25 0.41
N LYS A 194 -15.21 9.11 -0.65
CA LYS A 194 -14.83 8.29 -1.81
C LYS A 194 -13.86 9.09 -2.68
N ARG A 195 -12.57 9.03 -2.40
CA ARG A 195 -11.50 9.63 -3.24
C ARG A 195 -11.26 8.86 -4.55
N SER A 196 -12.32 8.18 -5.05
CA SER A 196 -12.18 7.30 -6.22
C SER A 196 -11.87 8.06 -7.51
N ALA A 197 -12.38 9.28 -7.65
CA ALA A 197 -12.12 10.10 -8.83
C ALA A 197 -10.69 10.65 -8.82
N GLU A 198 -10.25 11.19 -7.70
CA GLU A 198 -8.90 11.73 -7.49
C GLU A 198 -7.86 10.62 -7.67
N PHE A 199 -8.11 9.44 -7.11
CA PHE A 199 -7.24 8.28 -7.26
C PHE A 199 -7.13 7.82 -8.71
N ARG A 200 -8.23 7.75 -9.45
CA ARG A 200 -8.22 7.45 -10.88
C ARG A 200 -7.45 8.49 -11.67
N THR A 201 -7.67 9.76 -11.40
CA THR A 201 -6.95 10.85 -12.04
C THR A 201 -5.45 10.75 -11.82
N ALA A 202 -5.01 10.47 -10.59
CA ALA A 202 -3.60 10.28 -10.28
C ALA A 202 -2.98 9.08 -11.01
N ILE A 203 -3.70 7.97 -11.12
CA ILE A 203 -3.28 6.82 -11.92
C ILE A 203 -3.14 7.20 -13.39
N GLU A 204 -4.14 7.86 -13.99
CA GLU A 204 -4.10 8.26 -15.39
C GLU A 204 -2.95 9.24 -15.67
N HIS A 205 -2.71 10.20 -14.79
CA HIS A 205 -1.56 11.12 -14.90
C HIS A 205 -0.23 10.36 -14.84
N SER A 206 -0.11 9.39 -13.92
CA SER A 206 1.10 8.56 -13.80
C SER A 206 1.35 7.76 -15.08
N ARG A 207 0.30 7.15 -15.65
CA ARG A 207 0.34 6.38 -16.89
C ARG A 207 0.71 7.26 -18.08
N ALA A 208 0.05 8.41 -18.23
CA ALA A 208 0.33 9.36 -19.31
C ALA A 208 1.78 9.89 -19.26
N ALA A 209 2.29 10.17 -18.06
CA ALA A 209 3.67 10.59 -17.87
C ALA A 209 4.65 9.49 -18.28
N PHE A 210 4.38 8.24 -17.90
CA PHE A 210 5.23 7.09 -18.25
C PHE A 210 5.22 6.82 -19.76
N LEU A 211 4.06 6.84 -20.43
CA LEU A 211 3.94 6.69 -21.88
C LEU A 211 4.81 7.71 -22.63
N ARG A 212 4.75 8.99 -22.19
CA ARG A 212 5.58 10.06 -22.79
C ARG A 212 7.07 9.86 -22.54
N GLU A 213 7.45 9.50 -21.30
CA GLU A 213 8.85 9.33 -20.90
C GLU A 213 9.50 8.14 -21.66
N LYS A 214 8.78 7.05 -21.84
CA LYS A 214 9.28 5.83 -22.46
C LYS A 214 8.96 5.70 -23.95
N GLN A 215 8.19 6.64 -24.52
CA GLN A 215 7.77 6.64 -25.93
C GLN A 215 7.06 5.34 -26.35
N ILE A 216 6.22 4.79 -25.48
CA ILE A 216 5.40 3.60 -25.76
C ILE A 216 3.95 3.98 -26.02
N SER A 217 3.23 3.18 -26.82
CA SER A 217 1.90 3.52 -27.33
C SER A 217 0.76 3.07 -26.43
N SER A 218 0.97 2.04 -25.61
CA SER A 218 -0.09 1.50 -24.75
C SER A 218 0.45 0.91 -23.44
N LEU A 219 -0.42 0.83 -22.45
CA LEU A 219 -0.19 0.17 -21.15
C LEU A 219 -1.34 -0.80 -20.88
N GLY A 220 -1.07 -1.78 -20.00
CA GLY A 220 -2.08 -2.73 -19.53
C GLY A 220 -3.34 -2.05 -18.97
N ALA A 221 -4.46 -2.74 -18.99
CA ALA A 221 -5.71 -2.25 -18.42
C ALA A 221 -5.57 -2.07 -16.89
N VAL A 222 -6.20 -1.03 -16.32
CA VAL A 222 -6.20 -0.80 -14.87
C VAL A 222 -7.62 -0.65 -14.38
N GLU A 223 -8.06 -1.60 -13.52
CA GLU A 223 -9.28 -1.51 -12.75
C GLU A 223 -8.96 -0.89 -11.38
N VAL A 224 -9.68 0.17 -11.00
CA VAL A 224 -9.52 0.85 -9.72
C VAL A 224 -10.71 0.56 -8.82
N VAL A 225 -10.47 -0.10 -7.68
CA VAL A 225 -11.51 -0.62 -6.78
C VAL A 225 -11.35 0.01 -5.39
N PRO A 226 -12.31 0.84 -4.94
CA PRO A 226 -12.36 1.28 -3.55
C PRO A 226 -12.88 0.15 -2.66
N ALA A 227 -12.21 -0.10 -1.53
CA ALA A 227 -12.63 -1.13 -0.59
C ALA A 227 -12.36 -0.73 0.88
N TYR A 228 -13.08 -1.34 1.80
CA TYR A 228 -12.77 -1.21 3.23
C TYR A 228 -11.76 -2.27 3.65
N SER A 229 -10.83 -1.91 4.53
CA SER A 229 -9.79 -2.83 5.05
C SER A 229 -10.39 -4.06 5.75
N ARG A 230 -11.61 -3.96 6.30
CA ARG A 230 -12.33 -5.11 6.89
C ARG A 230 -12.73 -6.16 5.85
N ASP A 231 -12.91 -5.77 4.60
CA ASP A 231 -13.38 -6.64 3.52
C ASP A 231 -12.22 -7.21 2.69
N GLU A 232 -11.02 -6.60 2.78
CA GLU A 232 -9.87 -6.91 1.95
C GLU A 232 -8.61 -7.20 2.79
N ALA A 233 -8.18 -8.46 2.83
CA ALA A 233 -6.99 -8.87 3.57
C ALA A 233 -5.71 -8.16 3.07
N GLY A 234 -5.62 -7.87 1.77
CA GLY A 234 -4.50 -7.15 1.18
C GLY A 234 -4.32 -5.74 1.74
N LEU A 235 -5.42 -5.04 2.05
CA LEU A 235 -5.36 -3.73 2.70
C LEU A 235 -4.88 -3.83 4.15
N GLN A 236 -5.25 -4.90 4.88
CA GLN A 236 -4.72 -5.14 6.24
C GLN A 236 -3.21 -5.41 6.20
N VAL A 237 -2.70 -6.10 5.17
CA VAL A 237 -1.25 -6.27 4.96
C VAL A 237 -0.55 -4.92 4.80
N VAL A 238 -1.12 -4.02 3.98
CA VAL A 238 -0.57 -2.67 3.77
C VAL A 238 -0.58 -1.87 5.06
N ASP A 239 -1.69 -1.89 5.82
CA ASP A 239 -1.84 -1.20 7.11
C ASP A 239 -0.72 -1.61 8.09
N TYR A 240 -0.50 -2.92 8.24
CA TYR A 240 0.56 -3.43 9.11
C TYR A 240 1.97 -3.05 8.67
N CYS A 241 2.26 -3.10 7.38
CA CYS A 241 3.55 -2.68 6.84
C CYS A 241 3.78 -1.17 7.02
N LEU A 242 2.77 -0.35 6.74
CA LEU A 242 2.82 1.09 6.95
C LEU A 242 2.99 1.46 8.42
N TRP A 243 2.24 0.80 9.31
CA TRP A 243 2.35 1.03 10.74
C TRP A 243 3.75 0.74 11.28
N ALA A 244 4.36 -0.39 10.88
CA ALA A 244 5.73 -0.73 11.28
C ALA A 244 6.74 0.32 10.76
N LEU A 245 6.56 0.76 9.51
CA LEU A 245 7.41 1.79 8.90
C LEU A 245 7.25 3.13 9.60
N GLN A 246 6.01 3.55 9.87
CA GLN A 246 5.71 4.82 10.55
C GLN A 246 6.32 4.87 11.95
N ARG A 247 6.26 3.79 12.72
CA ARG A 247 6.87 3.74 14.05
C ARG A 247 8.37 3.99 14.00
N VAL A 248 9.07 3.39 13.08
CA VAL A 248 10.53 3.61 12.91
C VAL A 248 10.83 5.05 12.51
N CYS A 249 10.02 5.63 11.63
CA CYS A 249 10.27 6.97 11.09
C CYS A 249 9.84 8.10 12.04
N GLU A 250 8.73 7.94 12.78
CA GLU A 250 8.18 8.98 13.67
C GLU A 250 8.68 8.88 15.11
N ASN A 251 9.04 7.67 15.55
CA ASN A 251 9.52 7.40 16.92
C ASN A 251 10.89 6.68 16.91
N PRO A 252 11.91 7.22 16.23
CA PRO A 252 13.20 6.54 16.04
C PRO A 252 13.99 6.30 17.34
N ASP A 253 13.65 7.02 18.41
CA ASP A 253 14.29 6.88 19.73
C ASP A 253 13.55 5.89 20.65
N GLU A 254 12.37 5.39 20.23
CA GLU A 254 11.63 4.39 21.00
C GLU A 254 12.36 3.04 20.95
N ALA A 255 12.65 2.49 22.13
CA ALA A 255 13.31 1.20 22.24
C ALA A 255 12.51 0.09 21.54
N GLY A 256 13.13 -0.59 20.59
CA GLY A 256 12.50 -1.65 19.81
C GLY A 256 11.49 -1.18 18.77
N CYS A 257 11.54 0.09 18.34
CA CYS A 257 10.70 0.60 17.24
C CYS A 257 10.85 -0.24 15.96
N GLU A 258 12.04 -0.79 15.71
CA GLU A 258 12.37 -1.59 14.52
C GLU A 258 11.93 -3.07 14.60
N ARG A 259 11.45 -3.54 15.76
CA ARG A 259 11.16 -4.98 16.01
C ARG A 259 10.17 -5.63 15.02
N TYR A 260 9.29 -4.83 14.41
CA TYR A 260 8.32 -5.32 13.43
C TYR A 260 8.80 -5.10 12.00
N LEU A 261 9.58 -4.04 11.76
CA LEU A 261 10.06 -3.68 10.43
C LEU A 261 11.24 -4.55 9.98
N ASN A 262 12.22 -4.81 10.87
CA ASN A 262 13.42 -5.56 10.52
C ASN A 262 13.13 -6.98 10.00
N PRO A 263 12.25 -7.80 10.63
CA PRO A 263 11.91 -9.11 10.10
C PRO A 263 11.30 -9.08 8.70
N LEU A 264 10.52 -8.03 8.37
CA LEU A 264 9.96 -7.85 7.02
C LEU A 264 11.06 -7.53 5.99
N TRP A 265 12.09 -6.73 6.37
CA TRP A 265 13.26 -6.49 5.53
C TRP A 265 14.08 -7.77 5.31
N GLU A 266 14.38 -8.50 6.38
CA GLU A 266 15.15 -9.74 6.34
C GLU A 266 14.48 -10.81 5.47
N ALA A 267 13.17 -10.97 5.62
CA ALA A 267 12.35 -11.87 4.80
C ALA A 267 12.16 -11.38 3.35
N GLY A 268 12.61 -10.17 3.01
CA GLY A 268 12.45 -9.60 1.66
C GLY A 268 11.02 -9.20 1.31
N LYS A 269 10.14 -9.03 2.31
CA LYS A 269 8.75 -8.59 2.12
C LYS A 269 8.69 -7.11 1.76
N ILE A 270 9.63 -6.29 2.24
CA ILE A 270 9.77 -4.89 1.82
C ILE A 270 10.75 -4.83 0.65
N SER A 271 10.26 -4.41 -0.50
CA SER A 271 11.05 -4.32 -1.73
C SER A 271 11.70 -2.96 -1.89
N LEU A 272 11.00 -1.89 -1.51
CA LEU A 272 11.45 -0.52 -1.70
C LEU A 272 10.72 0.44 -0.76
N VAL A 273 11.48 1.34 -0.13
CA VAL A 273 10.94 2.55 0.50
C VAL A 273 11.65 3.75 -0.13
N VAL A 274 10.87 4.73 -0.59
CA VAL A 274 11.38 5.98 -1.18
C VAL A 274 11.09 7.12 -0.23
N ASP A 275 12.13 7.75 0.27
CA ASP A 275 12.03 8.97 1.06
C ASP A 275 12.25 10.18 0.14
N CYS A 276 11.19 10.96 -0.06
CA CYS A 276 11.17 12.08 -0.99
C CYS A 276 11.72 13.40 -0.40
N ASP A 277 12.31 13.38 0.80
CA ASP A 277 12.79 14.59 1.47
C ASP A 277 14.26 14.90 1.23
N ASP A 278 15.04 13.93 0.77
CA ASP A 278 16.44 14.17 0.43
C ASP A 278 16.52 14.92 -0.91
N THR A 279 16.50 16.25 -0.81
CA THR A 279 16.62 17.16 -1.97
C THR A 279 18.06 17.33 -2.45
N THR A 280 19.06 16.78 -1.73
CA THR A 280 20.48 16.92 -2.07
C THR A 280 20.89 16.02 -3.23
N LYS A 281 20.06 15.04 -3.60
CA LYS A 281 20.32 14.09 -4.68
C LYS A 281 19.50 14.43 -5.91
N ALA A 282 20.14 14.45 -7.06
CA ALA A 282 19.49 14.59 -8.38
C ALA A 282 18.45 13.50 -8.68
N SER A 283 18.37 12.44 -7.87
CA SER A 283 17.47 11.30 -8.01
C SER A 283 16.10 11.43 -7.33
N TYR A 284 15.72 12.61 -6.86
CA TYR A 284 14.42 12.84 -6.20
C TYR A 284 14.17 12.05 -4.92
N GLY A 285 15.19 11.78 -4.10
CA GLY A 285 15.04 11.19 -2.78
C GLY A 285 16.01 10.05 -2.47
N GLU A 286 15.93 9.55 -1.25
CA GLU A 286 16.68 8.40 -0.77
C GLU A 286 15.90 7.11 -0.99
N TYR A 287 16.58 6.05 -1.43
CA TYR A 287 15.99 4.76 -1.74
C TYR A 287 16.52 3.71 -0.76
N TYR A 288 15.60 3.09 -0.04
CA TYR A 288 15.88 1.99 0.87
C TYR A 288 15.41 0.67 0.26
N THR A 289 16.27 -0.33 0.29
CA THR A 289 16.04 -1.65 -0.29
C THR A 289 16.53 -2.72 0.68
N LYS A 290 16.35 -4.01 0.38
CA LYS A 290 16.91 -5.10 1.18
C LYS A 290 18.43 -4.98 1.39
N LYS A 291 19.17 -4.44 0.41
CA LYS A 291 20.63 -4.22 0.52
C LYS A 291 20.99 -2.98 1.35
N LYS A 292 20.09 -2.05 1.47
CA LYS A 292 20.22 -0.81 2.26
C LYS A 292 18.89 -0.57 2.97
N PRO A 293 18.59 -1.31 4.06
CA PRO A 293 17.32 -1.17 4.76
C PRO A 293 17.20 0.19 5.43
N LEU A 294 15.96 0.66 5.59
CA LEU A 294 15.66 1.85 6.36
C LEU A 294 15.84 1.52 7.85
N LEU A 295 16.68 2.30 8.53
CA LEU A 295 16.95 2.17 9.96
C LEU A 295 16.46 3.43 10.71
N ALA A 296 16.10 3.28 11.98
CA ALA A 296 15.68 4.38 12.85
C ALA A 296 16.68 5.55 12.88
N ALA A 297 17.98 5.25 12.83
CA ALA A 297 19.04 6.26 12.80
C ALA A 297 18.88 7.29 11.66
N ALA A 298 18.28 6.92 10.53
CA ALA A 298 18.06 7.85 9.41
C ALA A 298 17.03 8.95 9.73
N PHE A 299 16.24 8.79 10.79
CA PHE A 299 15.14 9.70 11.17
C PHE A 299 15.36 10.43 12.50
N LYS A 300 16.40 10.09 13.29
CA LYS A 300 16.67 10.69 14.61
C LYS A 300 16.80 12.21 14.61
N ASN A 301 17.27 12.79 13.52
CA ASN A 301 17.53 14.23 13.40
C ASN A 301 16.51 14.96 12.50
N ARG A 302 15.37 14.36 12.22
CA ARG A 302 14.32 14.92 11.33
C ARG A 302 13.13 15.51 12.11
N GLY A 303 13.31 15.86 13.36
CA GLY A 303 12.32 16.48 14.23
C GLY A 303 12.00 17.92 13.88
#